data_f42f7804ea1e72ba76a51686c7614d5a
#
_entry.id   f42f7804ea1e72ba76a51686c7614d5a
#
_cell.length_a   1.000
_cell.length_b   1.000
_cell.length_c   1.000
_cell.angle_alpha   90.00
_cell.angle_beta   90.00
_cell.angle_gamma   90.00
#
_symmetry.space_group_name_H-M   'P 1'
#
loop_
_entity.id
_entity.type
_entity.pdbx_description
1 polymer ?
#
loop_
_entity_poly.entity_id
_entity_poly.type
_entity_poly.pdbx_seq_one_letter_code
_entity_poly.pdbx_strand_id
1 'polypeptide(L)'
;ILKNAMGVGIPGTGMVGLPIAIALGSIIGKSAYGLEVLKDLTPEGLKEGKEMVCKKCIGIDLKENVDKLYIEIISSAGNDRSRVIICHEHTHIIYVEKNGEVLTDLRMANASGEEVCENKDLRLSFSMVYEFAMEMPLDEIRFILETAELNKKAAQASMKGNYGHTVSKTVSGAFGRKFMGDSAYTHMSVSYTHLRAH
;
A
#
# COMPACT_ATOMS: atom_id res chain seq x y z
N ILE A 1 6.70 0.59 -11.03
CA ILE A 1 6.64 2.00 -10.59
C ILE A 1 5.78 2.06 -9.34
N LEU A 2 6.39 2.40 -8.20
CA LEU A 2 5.68 2.65 -6.96
C LEU A 2 4.99 4.02 -7.05
N LYS A 3 3.73 4.01 -7.41
CA LYS A 3 2.91 5.23 -7.50
C LYS A 3 2.80 5.86 -6.10
N ASN A 4 3.06 7.16 -6.02
CA ASN A 4 3.02 7.93 -4.77
C ASN A 4 4.00 7.50 -3.67
N ALA A 5 5.05 6.73 -4.00
CA ALA A 5 6.01 6.19 -3.04
C ALA A 5 6.57 7.20 -2.04
N MET A 6 6.81 8.44 -2.47
CA MET A 6 7.34 9.51 -1.62
C MET A 6 6.27 10.38 -0.95
N GLY A 7 5.03 10.28 -1.37
CA GLY A 7 3.93 11.11 -0.88
C GLY A 7 2.89 10.37 -0.02
N VAL A 8 3.00 9.05 0.12
CA VAL A 8 2.05 8.25 0.91
C VAL A 8 2.31 8.45 2.40
N GLY A 9 1.26 8.81 3.15
CA GLY A 9 1.31 8.85 4.60
C GLY A 9 1.50 7.45 5.19
N ILE A 10 2.38 7.33 6.17
CA ILE A 10 2.58 6.07 6.90
C ILE A 10 1.76 6.15 8.19
N PRO A 11 0.81 5.22 8.40
CA PRO A 11 -0.10 5.25 9.54
C PRO A 11 0.61 5.37 10.89
N GLY A 12 0.07 6.17 11.79
CA GLY A 12 0.59 6.36 13.13
C GLY A 12 1.87 7.18 13.25
N THR A 13 2.52 7.58 12.13
CA THR A 13 3.83 8.25 12.16
C THR A 13 3.77 9.77 12.04
N GLY A 14 2.73 10.31 11.39
CA GLY A 14 2.67 11.70 10.96
C GLY A 14 3.68 12.05 9.87
N MET A 15 4.32 11.06 9.25
CA MET A 15 5.32 11.21 8.19
C MET A 15 4.87 10.54 6.89
N VAL A 16 5.55 10.88 5.80
CA VAL A 16 5.24 10.39 4.45
C VAL A 16 6.47 9.75 3.80
N GLY A 17 6.22 8.83 2.89
CA GLY A 17 7.20 8.33 1.93
C GLY A 17 7.99 7.11 2.40
N LEU A 18 8.80 6.59 1.48
CA LEU A 18 9.61 5.38 1.67
C LEU A 18 10.62 5.47 2.82
N PRO A 19 11.31 6.60 3.08
CA PRO A 19 12.35 6.62 4.11
C PRO A 19 11.84 6.16 5.47
N ILE A 20 10.72 6.71 5.94
CA ILE A 20 10.17 6.31 7.23
C ILE A 20 9.59 4.89 7.21
N ALA A 21 8.99 4.48 6.09
CA ALA A 21 8.49 3.11 5.96
C ALA A 21 9.61 2.07 6.03
N ILE A 22 10.75 2.33 5.38
CA ILE A 22 11.93 1.45 5.41
C ILE A 22 12.55 1.43 6.81
N ALA A 23 12.71 2.59 7.44
CA ALA A 23 13.23 2.69 8.80
C ALA A 23 12.40 1.86 9.79
N LEU A 24 11.08 2.04 9.77
CA LEU A 24 10.19 1.29 10.66
C LEU A 24 10.16 -0.20 10.33
N GLY A 25 10.17 -0.55 9.05
CA GLY A 25 10.26 -1.96 8.63
C GLY A 25 11.49 -2.66 9.17
N SER A 26 12.63 -1.97 9.24
CA SER A 26 13.89 -2.52 9.78
C SER A 26 13.90 -2.64 11.30
N ILE A 27 13.16 -1.81 12.03
CA ILE A 27 13.17 -1.76 13.51
C ILE A 27 12.09 -2.66 14.10
N ILE A 28 10.86 -2.56 13.58
CA ILE A 28 9.69 -3.23 14.16
C ILE A 28 8.99 -4.19 13.21
N GLY A 29 9.42 -4.22 11.93
CA GLY A 29 8.75 -5.01 10.89
C GLY A 29 8.75 -6.51 11.21
N LYS A 30 7.57 -7.14 11.07
CA LYS A 30 7.40 -8.59 11.19
C LYS A 30 6.87 -9.14 9.86
N SER A 31 7.71 -9.90 9.16
CA SER A 31 7.35 -10.48 7.85
C SER A 31 6.10 -11.36 7.89
N ALA A 32 5.81 -11.99 9.02
CA ALA A 32 4.60 -12.80 9.22
C ALA A 32 3.29 -12.01 9.07
N TYR A 33 3.33 -10.68 9.18
CA TYR A 33 2.15 -9.82 9.01
C TYR A 33 1.88 -9.42 7.54
N GLY A 34 2.69 -9.88 6.61
CA GLY A 34 2.52 -9.57 5.19
C GLY A 34 2.48 -8.06 4.94
N LEU A 35 1.35 -7.55 4.42
CA LEU A 35 1.20 -6.11 4.13
C LEU A 35 1.00 -5.24 5.39
N GLU A 36 0.73 -5.83 6.54
CA GLU A 36 0.53 -5.14 7.82
C GLU A 36 1.80 -5.09 8.69
N VAL A 37 2.99 -5.08 8.08
CA VAL A 37 4.29 -5.20 8.77
C VAL A 37 4.50 -4.17 9.90
N LEU A 38 3.81 -3.05 9.87
CA LEU A 38 3.91 -1.97 10.87
C LEU A 38 2.77 -1.98 11.90
N LYS A 39 1.98 -3.07 11.99
CA LYS A 39 0.84 -3.19 12.90
C LYS A 39 1.20 -2.93 14.37
N ASP A 40 2.39 -3.37 14.79
CA ASP A 40 2.88 -3.23 16.16
C ASP A 40 3.70 -1.95 16.38
N LEU A 41 3.38 -0.86 15.69
CA LEU A 41 4.10 0.41 15.84
C LEU A 41 4.00 0.92 17.28
N THR A 42 5.17 1.14 17.89
CA THR A 42 5.30 1.73 19.23
C THR A 42 5.87 3.15 19.15
N PRO A 43 5.63 4.00 20.19
CA PRO A 43 6.24 5.32 20.24
C PRO A 43 7.77 5.30 20.22
N GLU A 44 8.38 4.30 20.84
CA GLU A 44 9.84 4.09 20.87
C GLU A 44 10.36 3.75 19.48
N GLY A 45 9.74 2.76 18.79
CA GLY A 45 10.10 2.38 17.43
C GLY A 45 9.92 3.54 16.45
N LEU A 46 8.86 4.36 16.64
CA LEU A 46 8.68 5.56 15.84
C LEU A 46 9.80 6.59 16.06
N LYS A 47 10.24 6.78 17.29
CA LYS A 47 11.35 7.68 17.62
C LYS A 47 12.64 7.21 16.95
N GLU A 48 12.99 5.94 17.09
CA GLU A 48 14.17 5.35 16.45
C GLU A 48 14.10 5.46 14.92
N GLY A 49 12.94 5.18 14.32
CA GLY A 49 12.73 5.32 12.88
C GLY A 49 12.96 6.76 12.40
N LYS A 50 12.46 7.76 13.14
CA LYS A 50 12.69 9.17 12.84
C LYS A 50 14.18 9.55 12.95
N GLU A 51 14.88 9.04 13.96
CA GLU A 51 16.33 9.26 14.11
C GLU A 51 17.10 8.65 12.94
N MET A 52 16.75 7.44 12.50
CA MET A 52 17.38 6.77 11.36
C MET A 52 17.20 7.56 10.06
N VAL A 53 16.01 8.13 9.83
CA VAL A 53 15.75 9.02 8.69
C VAL A 53 16.58 10.31 8.80
N CYS A 54 16.62 10.94 9.98
CA CYS A 54 17.41 12.15 10.22
C CYS A 54 18.91 11.93 10.00
N LYS A 55 19.42 10.77 10.39
CA LYS A 55 20.85 10.38 10.20
C LYS A 55 21.15 10.00 8.75
N LYS A 56 20.17 10.02 7.84
CA LYS A 56 20.32 9.65 6.43
C LYS A 56 20.89 8.25 6.21
N CYS A 57 20.50 7.30 7.07
CA CYS A 57 20.95 5.91 6.96
C CYS A 57 20.27 5.14 5.82
N ILE A 58 19.32 5.75 5.12
CA ILE A 58 18.50 5.12 4.07
C ILE A 58 18.81 5.79 2.74
N GLY A 59 19.35 5.01 1.81
CA GLY A 59 19.47 5.39 0.39
C GLY A 59 18.30 4.80 -0.41
N ILE A 60 17.81 5.55 -1.38
CA ILE A 60 16.73 5.10 -2.28
C ILE A 60 17.17 5.44 -3.70
N ASP A 61 17.30 4.43 -4.52
CA ASP A 61 17.71 4.54 -5.91
C ASP A 61 16.67 3.95 -6.86
N LEU A 62 16.63 4.45 -8.08
CA LEU A 62 15.80 3.90 -9.14
C LEU A 62 16.59 2.85 -9.91
N LYS A 63 16.06 1.65 -10.02
CA LYS A 63 16.63 0.58 -10.85
C LYS A 63 15.93 0.52 -12.20
N GLU A 64 16.70 0.59 -13.26
CA GLU A 64 16.21 0.51 -14.64
C GLU A 64 16.20 -0.94 -15.15
N ASN A 65 15.42 -1.20 -16.21
CA ASN A 65 15.34 -2.50 -16.88
C ASN A 65 14.92 -3.66 -15.95
N VAL A 66 13.96 -3.41 -15.09
CA VAL A 66 13.34 -4.38 -14.20
C VAL A 66 11.83 -4.43 -14.43
N ASP A 67 11.16 -5.45 -13.87
CA ASP A 67 9.72 -5.60 -13.94
C ASP A 67 8.95 -4.40 -13.38
N LYS A 68 7.67 -4.27 -13.74
CA LYS A 68 6.81 -3.17 -13.31
C LYS A 68 6.73 -3.03 -11.80
N LEU A 69 6.74 -4.14 -11.07
CA LEU A 69 6.88 -4.18 -9.63
C LEU A 69 8.19 -4.91 -9.31
N TYR A 70 9.17 -4.16 -8.88
CA TYR A 70 10.47 -4.65 -8.43
C TYR A 70 10.92 -3.83 -7.23
N ILE A 71 11.25 -4.51 -6.16
CA ILE A 71 11.78 -3.90 -4.94
C ILE A 71 13.00 -4.71 -4.51
N GLU A 72 14.14 -4.05 -4.43
CA GLU A 72 15.37 -4.63 -3.92
C GLU A 72 15.79 -3.89 -2.67
N ILE A 73 15.98 -4.62 -1.58
CA ILE A 73 16.38 -4.07 -0.29
C ILE A 73 17.70 -4.69 0.09
N ILE A 74 18.68 -3.84 0.39
CA ILE A 74 19.97 -4.24 0.93
C ILE A 74 20.10 -3.59 2.31
N SER A 75 20.33 -4.39 3.33
CA SER A 75 20.54 -3.92 4.70
C SER A 75 21.94 -4.32 5.17
N SER A 76 22.59 -3.42 5.91
CA SER A 76 23.89 -3.68 6.51
C SER A 76 23.91 -3.18 7.95
N ALA A 77 24.41 -4.00 8.87
CA ALA A 77 24.59 -3.66 10.27
C ALA A 77 25.88 -4.27 10.80
N GLY A 78 26.90 -3.45 11.04
CA GLY A 78 28.25 -3.93 11.35
C GLY A 78 28.81 -4.78 10.21
N ASN A 79 29.10 -6.04 10.47
CA ASN A 79 29.61 -7.00 9.48
C ASN A 79 28.49 -7.80 8.79
N ASP A 80 27.25 -7.67 9.27
CA ASP A 80 26.12 -8.39 8.69
C ASP A 80 25.54 -7.64 7.49
N ARG A 81 25.19 -8.38 6.46
CA ARG A 81 24.53 -7.88 5.25
C ARG A 81 23.43 -8.82 4.84
N SER A 82 22.32 -8.25 4.43
CA SER A 82 21.23 -9.01 3.82
C SER A 82 20.73 -8.34 2.55
N ARG A 83 20.19 -9.15 1.64
CA ARG A 83 19.60 -8.70 0.39
C ARG A 83 18.31 -9.47 0.14
N VAL A 84 17.24 -8.75 -0.16
CA VAL A 84 15.93 -9.30 -0.47
C VAL A 84 15.42 -8.69 -1.76
N ILE A 85 14.83 -9.50 -2.64
CA ILE A 85 14.17 -9.02 -3.86
C ILE A 85 12.73 -9.50 -3.86
N ILE A 86 11.82 -8.55 -4.08
CA ILE A 86 10.38 -8.76 -4.25
C ILE A 86 10.02 -8.39 -5.68
N CYS A 87 9.30 -9.23 -6.40
CA CYS A 87 8.95 -9.03 -7.79
C CYS A 87 7.54 -9.50 -8.12
N HIS A 88 6.92 -8.92 -9.14
CA HIS A 88 5.58 -9.21 -9.65
C HIS A 88 4.45 -8.83 -8.68
N GLU A 89 4.44 -9.34 -7.47
CA GLU A 89 3.45 -9.05 -6.42
C GLU A 89 4.11 -8.47 -5.17
N HIS A 90 3.35 -7.74 -4.36
CA HIS A 90 3.89 -7.04 -3.16
C HIS A 90 4.44 -7.97 -2.07
N THR A 91 4.03 -9.22 -2.06
CA THR A 91 4.45 -10.23 -1.08
C THR A 91 5.29 -11.36 -1.69
N HIS A 92 5.54 -11.32 -3.00
CA HIS A 92 6.27 -12.37 -3.70
C HIS A 92 7.79 -12.14 -3.62
N ILE A 93 8.41 -12.75 -2.61
CA ILE A 93 9.85 -12.71 -2.39
C ILE A 93 10.51 -13.74 -3.33
N ILE A 94 11.34 -13.27 -4.27
CA ILE A 94 12.03 -14.13 -5.24
C ILE A 94 13.49 -14.39 -4.90
N TYR A 95 14.08 -13.60 -4.01
CA TYR A 95 15.47 -13.77 -3.60
C TYR A 95 15.70 -13.33 -2.17
N VAL A 96 16.44 -14.15 -1.42
CA VAL A 96 16.90 -13.83 -0.06
C VAL A 96 18.34 -14.28 0.09
N GLU A 97 19.20 -13.38 0.52
CA GLU A 97 20.61 -13.62 0.81
C GLU A 97 20.96 -13.03 2.18
N LYS A 98 21.80 -13.72 2.94
CA LYS A 98 22.37 -13.23 4.19
C LYS A 98 23.86 -13.58 4.26
N ASN A 99 24.71 -12.58 4.43
CA ASN A 99 26.17 -12.71 4.57
C ASN A 99 26.84 -13.51 3.44
N GLY A 100 26.31 -13.40 2.20
CA GLY A 100 26.80 -14.14 1.05
C GLY A 100 26.20 -15.54 0.89
N GLU A 101 25.42 -16.02 1.84
CA GLU A 101 24.67 -17.27 1.74
C GLU A 101 23.29 -17.00 1.12
N VAL A 102 22.97 -17.71 0.03
CA VAL A 102 21.68 -17.61 -0.65
C VAL A 102 20.69 -18.56 0.01
N LEU A 103 19.69 -18.01 0.67
CA LEU A 103 18.64 -18.77 1.37
C LEU A 103 17.46 -19.12 0.43
N THR A 104 17.18 -18.24 -0.53
CA THR A 104 16.10 -18.43 -1.52
C THR A 104 16.51 -17.80 -2.83
N ASP A 105 16.37 -18.54 -3.93
CA ASP A 105 16.56 -18.02 -5.29
C ASP A 105 15.52 -18.60 -6.25
N LEU A 106 14.48 -17.82 -6.52
CA LEU A 106 13.41 -18.14 -7.47
C LEU A 106 13.53 -17.33 -8.76
N ARG A 107 14.64 -16.60 -8.99
CA ARG A 107 14.81 -15.74 -10.15
C ARG A 107 14.79 -16.52 -11.47
N MET A 108 15.33 -17.74 -11.48
CA MET A 108 15.36 -18.60 -12.65
C MET A 108 14.05 -19.34 -12.89
N ALA A 109 13.30 -19.66 -11.84
CA ALA A 109 11.99 -20.32 -11.97
C ALA A 109 10.96 -19.41 -12.68
N ASN A 110 11.05 -18.11 -12.45
CA ASN A 110 10.17 -17.13 -13.11
C ASN A 110 10.60 -16.81 -14.56
N ALA A 111 11.84 -17.14 -14.95
CA ALA A 111 12.31 -16.99 -16.33
C ALA A 111 11.80 -18.11 -17.26
N SER A 112 11.35 -19.23 -16.72
CA SER A 112 10.84 -20.36 -17.50
C SER A 112 9.34 -20.30 -17.82
N GLY A 113 8.68 -19.17 -17.54
CA GLY A 113 7.31 -18.95 -18.02
C GLY A 113 6.25 -19.91 -17.48
N GLU A 114 6.53 -20.64 -16.39
CA GLU A 114 5.48 -21.27 -15.63
C GLU A 114 4.70 -20.16 -14.90
N GLU A 115 3.67 -19.70 -15.58
CA GLU A 115 2.61 -18.87 -15.01
C GLU A 115 2.16 -19.58 -13.71
N VAL A 116 2.57 -19.00 -12.56
CA VAL A 116 1.80 -19.19 -11.34
C VAL A 116 0.36 -18.92 -11.75
N CYS A 117 -0.54 -19.88 -11.58
CA CYS A 117 -1.93 -19.81 -12.00
C CYS A 117 -2.50 -18.41 -11.70
N GLU A 118 -2.24 -17.46 -12.57
CA GLU A 118 -3.13 -16.33 -12.74
C GLU A 118 -4.44 -16.97 -13.14
N ASN A 119 -5.48 -16.70 -12.38
CA ASN A 119 -6.84 -17.02 -12.77
C ASN A 119 -6.99 -16.61 -14.22
N LYS A 120 -6.82 -17.58 -15.14
CA LYS A 120 -6.88 -17.37 -16.56
C LYS A 120 -8.16 -16.60 -16.84
N ASP A 121 -7.99 -15.32 -17.13
CA ASP A 121 -8.98 -14.51 -17.81
C ASP A 121 -10.41 -14.63 -17.29
N LEU A 122 -10.65 -14.31 -16.02
CA LEU A 122 -11.99 -13.92 -15.62
C LEU A 122 -12.27 -12.56 -16.30
N ARG A 123 -12.62 -12.60 -17.58
CA ARG A 123 -13.12 -11.42 -18.30
C ARG A 123 -14.49 -11.09 -17.75
N LEU A 124 -14.52 -10.24 -16.74
CA LEU A 124 -15.77 -9.76 -16.19
C LEU A 124 -16.57 -9.09 -17.31
N SER A 125 -17.71 -9.68 -17.64
CA SER A 125 -18.71 -9.05 -18.51
C SER A 125 -19.75 -8.32 -17.67
N PHE A 126 -20.44 -7.35 -18.26
CA PHE A 126 -21.55 -6.68 -17.58
C PHE A 126 -22.64 -7.68 -17.13
N SER A 127 -22.95 -8.68 -17.95
CA SER A 127 -23.92 -9.74 -17.60
C SER A 127 -23.51 -10.47 -16.34
N MET A 128 -22.24 -10.90 -16.22
CA MET A 128 -21.76 -11.61 -15.03
C MET A 128 -21.88 -10.77 -13.76
N VAL A 129 -21.54 -9.48 -13.84
CA VAL A 129 -21.67 -8.55 -12.71
C VAL A 129 -23.13 -8.35 -12.34
N TYR A 130 -24.00 -8.23 -13.33
CA TYR A 130 -25.44 -8.05 -13.12
C TYR A 130 -26.09 -9.30 -12.52
N GLU A 131 -25.81 -10.48 -13.07
CA GLU A 131 -26.30 -11.76 -12.55
C GLU A 131 -25.83 -11.98 -11.12
N PHE A 132 -24.53 -11.76 -10.83
CA PHE A 132 -24.02 -11.82 -9.47
C PHE A 132 -24.78 -10.88 -8.52
N ALA A 133 -25.01 -9.64 -8.92
CA ALA A 133 -25.71 -8.67 -8.09
C ALA A 133 -27.19 -9.01 -7.84
N MET A 134 -27.83 -9.74 -8.78
CA MET A 134 -29.24 -10.10 -8.69
C MET A 134 -29.49 -11.45 -8.00
N GLU A 135 -28.54 -12.39 -8.11
CA GLU A 135 -28.73 -13.76 -7.67
C GLU A 135 -28.03 -14.10 -6.36
N MET A 136 -26.99 -13.33 -5.99
CA MET A 136 -26.26 -13.60 -4.75
C MET A 136 -27.13 -13.34 -3.50
N PRO A 137 -27.16 -14.26 -2.55
CA PRO A 137 -27.80 -14.03 -1.27
C PRO A 137 -27.26 -12.77 -0.57
N LEU A 138 -28.14 -11.97 -0.02
CA LEU A 138 -27.77 -10.70 0.63
C LEU A 138 -26.73 -10.89 1.75
N ASP A 139 -26.77 -12.02 2.44
CA ASP A 139 -25.82 -12.31 3.53
C ASP A 139 -24.38 -12.48 3.00
N GLU A 140 -24.20 -13.04 1.81
CA GLU A 140 -22.89 -13.23 1.18
C GLU A 140 -22.25 -11.90 0.70
N ILE A 141 -23.08 -10.93 0.33
CA ILE A 141 -22.64 -9.61 -0.14
C ILE A 141 -22.75 -8.52 0.94
N ARG A 142 -23.07 -8.88 2.16
CA ARG A 142 -23.27 -7.93 3.28
C ARG A 142 -22.06 -7.04 3.55
N PHE A 143 -20.84 -7.54 3.30
CA PHE A 143 -19.59 -6.78 3.40
C PHE A 143 -19.59 -5.52 2.54
N ILE A 144 -20.35 -5.49 1.44
CA ILE A 144 -20.48 -4.30 0.58
C ILE A 144 -21.15 -3.15 1.36
N LEU A 145 -22.16 -3.46 2.18
CA LEU A 145 -22.81 -2.47 3.03
C LEU A 145 -21.86 -1.94 4.12
N GLU A 146 -21.06 -2.82 4.71
CA GLU A 146 -20.02 -2.42 5.66
C GLU A 146 -18.99 -1.52 5.02
N THR A 147 -18.55 -1.86 3.82
CA THR A 147 -17.63 -1.03 3.02
C THR A 147 -18.23 0.36 2.74
N ALA A 148 -19.51 0.43 2.39
CA ALA A 148 -20.20 1.69 2.16
C ALA A 148 -20.28 2.55 3.42
N GLU A 149 -20.55 1.97 4.57
CA GLU A 149 -20.57 2.68 5.86
C GLU A 149 -19.17 3.18 6.26
N LEU A 150 -18.12 2.36 6.07
CA LEU A 150 -16.73 2.76 6.32
C LEU A 150 -16.30 3.92 5.42
N ASN A 151 -16.61 3.84 4.13
CA ASN A 151 -16.34 4.92 3.17
C ASN A 151 -17.08 6.20 3.55
N LYS A 152 -18.34 6.10 3.96
CA LYS A 152 -19.13 7.26 4.41
C LYS A 152 -18.52 7.92 5.64
N LYS A 153 -18.10 7.14 6.63
CA LYS A 153 -17.40 7.63 7.83
C LYS A 153 -16.09 8.32 7.46
N ALA A 154 -15.28 7.72 6.59
CA ALA A 154 -14.03 8.29 6.10
C ALA A 154 -14.28 9.61 5.36
N ALA A 155 -15.28 9.66 4.48
CA ALA A 155 -15.67 10.87 3.78
C ALA A 155 -16.09 11.99 4.74
N GLN A 156 -16.90 11.68 5.74
CA GLN A 156 -17.33 12.65 6.76
C GLN A 156 -16.16 13.17 7.59
N ALA A 157 -15.22 12.29 7.97
CA ALA A 157 -14.00 12.69 8.68
C ALA A 157 -13.12 13.60 7.81
N SER A 158 -12.95 13.26 6.53
CA SER A 158 -12.19 14.06 5.55
C SER A 158 -12.79 15.46 5.36
N MET A 159 -14.10 15.57 5.34
CA MET A 159 -14.79 16.86 5.21
C MET A 159 -14.63 17.74 6.45
N LYS A 160 -14.53 17.16 7.64
CA LYS A 160 -14.31 17.89 8.90
C LYS A 160 -12.84 18.25 9.13
N GLY A 161 -11.93 17.37 8.76
CA GLY A 161 -10.48 17.50 8.94
C GLY A 161 -9.75 18.20 7.79
N ASN A 162 -8.43 18.25 7.86
CA ASN A 162 -7.54 18.73 6.80
C ASN A 162 -6.64 17.58 6.34
N TYR A 163 -7.26 16.57 5.71
CA TYR A 163 -6.55 15.40 5.21
C TYR A 163 -6.33 15.52 3.70
N GLY A 164 -5.15 15.12 3.24
CA GLY A 164 -4.78 15.15 1.83
C GLY A 164 -4.89 16.56 1.22
N HIS A 165 -5.25 16.61 -0.04
CA HIS A 165 -5.35 17.87 -0.79
C HIS A 165 -6.65 18.65 -0.56
N THR A 166 -7.55 18.16 0.26
CA THR A 166 -8.85 18.77 0.58
C THR A 166 -9.68 19.18 -0.65
N VAL A 167 -9.54 18.43 -1.76
CA VAL A 167 -10.15 18.75 -3.07
C VAL A 167 -11.66 18.94 -2.95
N SER A 168 -12.35 18.05 -2.23
CA SER A 168 -13.81 18.15 -2.04
C SER A 168 -14.24 19.40 -1.33
N LYS A 169 -13.49 19.83 -0.32
CA LYS A 169 -13.78 21.10 0.39
C LYS A 169 -13.60 22.28 -0.53
N THR A 170 -12.51 22.28 -1.32
CA THR A 170 -12.20 23.36 -2.27
C THR A 170 -13.29 23.45 -3.34
N VAL A 171 -13.65 22.32 -3.96
CA VAL A 171 -14.69 22.29 -5.00
C VAL A 171 -16.05 22.66 -4.41
N SER A 172 -16.42 22.10 -3.25
CA SER A 172 -17.69 22.43 -2.59
C SER A 172 -17.77 23.89 -2.17
N GLY A 173 -16.66 24.49 -1.72
CA GLY A 173 -16.58 25.91 -1.37
C GLY A 173 -16.71 26.82 -2.59
N ALA A 174 -16.11 26.44 -3.73
CA ALA A 174 -16.12 27.23 -4.96
C ALA A 174 -17.43 27.14 -5.73
N PHE A 175 -18.01 25.94 -5.84
CA PHE A 175 -19.15 25.68 -6.73
C PHE A 175 -20.43 25.25 -5.99
N GLY A 176 -20.34 24.96 -4.71
CA GLY A 176 -21.44 24.47 -3.90
C GLY A 176 -21.82 23.01 -4.22
N ARG A 177 -22.72 22.45 -3.41
CA ARG A 177 -23.18 21.06 -3.54
C ARG A 177 -23.98 20.78 -4.82
N LYS A 178 -24.58 21.81 -5.40
CA LYS A 178 -25.41 21.66 -6.60
C LYS A 178 -24.62 21.28 -7.85
N PHE A 179 -23.31 21.54 -7.85
CA PHE A 179 -22.44 21.21 -8.99
C PHE A 179 -22.16 19.69 -9.08
N MET A 180 -22.15 19.03 -7.93
CA MET A 180 -21.88 17.60 -7.85
C MET A 180 -23.00 16.92 -7.09
N GLY A 181 -23.56 15.88 -7.68
CA GLY A 181 -24.51 15.01 -6.99
C GLY A 181 -23.91 14.47 -5.68
N ASP A 182 -24.76 14.09 -4.74
CA ASP A 182 -24.33 13.62 -3.41
C ASP A 182 -23.34 12.45 -3.46
N SER A 183 -23.45 11.56 -4.46
CA SER A 183 -22.51 10.45 -4.65
C SER A 183 -21.13 10.92 -5.10
N ALA A 184 -21.06 11.85 -6.04
CA ALA A 184 -19.79 12.44 -6.50
C ALA A 184 -19.11 13.24 -5.39
N TYR A 185 -19.89 13.97 -4.59
CA TYR A 185 -19.40 14.69 -3.43
C TYR A 185 -18.77 13.75 -2.39
N THR A 186 -19.43 12.63 -2.11
CA THR A 186 -18.90 11.63 -1.17
C THR A 186 -17.63 10.97 -1.72
N HIS A 187 -17.60 10.67 -3.00
CA HIS A 187 -16.45 10.04 -3.68
C HIS A 187 -15.21 10.94 -3.68
N MET A 188 -15.37 12.22 -3.92
CA MET A 188 -14.26 13.19 -3.92
C MET A 188 -13.81 13.59 -2.51
N SER A 189 -14.64 13.40 -1.48
CA SER A 189 -14.26 13.68 -0.10
C SER A 189 -13.34 12.61 0.48
N VAL A 190 -13.36 11.41 -0.08
CA VAL A 190 -12.43 10.35 0.29
C VAL A 190 -11.16 10.54 -0.51
N SER A 191 -10.17 11.16 0.08
CA SER A 191 -8.85 11.24 -0.52
C SER A 191 -8.28 9.82 -0.64
N TYR A 192 -7.84 9.46 -1.84
CA TYR A 192 -7.19 8.17 -2.13
C TYR A 192 -5.99 7.90 -1.21
N THR A 193 -5.31 8.93 -0.76
CA THR A 193 -4.23 8.87 0.22
C THR A 193 -4.74 8.51 1.62
N HIS A 194 -5.97 8.86 1.97
CA HIS A 194 -6.53 8.56 3.28
C HIS A 194 -6.98 7.10 3.40
N LEU A 195 -7.54 6.52 2.35
CA LEU A 195 -7.96 5.11 2.33
C LEU A 195 -6.80 4.11 2.38
N ARG A 196 -5.60 4.52 1.96
CA ARG A 196 -4.39 3.69 2.06
C ARG A 196 -3.61 3.86 3.35
N ALA A 197 -4.01 4.76 4.22
CA ALA A 197 -3.36 5.04 5.48
C ALA A 197 -3.94 4.26 6.68
N HIS A 198 -4.89 3.35 6.43
CA HIS A 198 -5.51 2.48 7.44
C HIS A 198 -5.30 1.02 7.13
#